data_8ed41d36974608ccc9ef641ef5ca9ea6
#
_entry.id   8ed41d36974608ccc9ef641ef5ca9ea6
#
_cell.length_a   1.000
_cell.length_b   1.000
_cell.length_c   1.000
_cell.angle_alpha   90.00
_cell.angle_beta   90.00
_cell.angle_gamma   90.00
#
_symmetry.space_group_name_H-M   'P 1'
#
loop_
_entity.id
_entity.type
_entity.pdbx_description
1 polymer ?
#
loop_
_entity_poly.entity_id
_entity_poly.type
_entity_poly.pdbx_seq_one_letter_code
_entity_poly.pdbx_strand_id
1 'polypeptide(L)'
;MIPRKDNEPHPIDVYVGGRMRLRRIQLGLSQGALASKIGVSFQAVQKYESGDIRISASRLYDVAQVLQVSQAFFFEGYPDGMVAKNIAHDAVSEVNETFDRREVMSLIRGYYGIRDPQLQADILRLIAKLGHREAEG
;
A
#
# COMPACT_ATOMS: atom_id res chain seq x y z
N MET A 1 26.93 0.64 7.65
CA MET A 1 26.08 -0.58 7.56
C MET A 1 25.55 -0.88 8.95
N ILE A 2 24.23 -0.74 9.14
CA ILE A 2 23.60 -1.02 10.44
C ILE A 2 23.35 -2.52 10.50
N PRO A 3 23.90 -3.23 11.53
CA PRO A 3 23.61 -4.66 11.68
C PRO A 3 22.11 -4.86 11.93
N ARG A 4 21.47 -5.66 11.08
CA ARG A 4 20.09 -6.09 11.28
C ARG A 4 20.04 -7.35 12.12
N LYS A 5 19.06 -7.43 12.98
CA LYS A 5 18.66 -8.72 13.54
C LYS A 5 18.16 -9.60 12.40
N ASP A 6 18.64 -10.82 12.33
CA ASP A 6 18.41 -11.75 11.22
C ASP A 6 16.92 -12.06 10.92
N ASN A 7 16.00 -11.51 11.70
CA ASN A 7 14.58 -11.82 11.64
C ASN A 7 13.67 -10.59 11.41
N GLU A 8 14.22 -9.40 11.17
CA GLU A 8 13.40 -8.22 10.90
C GLU A 8 13.22 -7.99 9.40
N PRO A 9 11.97 -7.72 8.92
CA PRO A 9 11.74 -7.36 7.53
C PRO A 9 12.56 -6.13 7.11
N HIS A 10 13.06 -6.14 5.88
CA HIS A 10 13.76 -4.98 5.37
C HIS A 10 12.78 -3.83 5.16
N PRO A 11 13.10 -2.59 5.59
CA PRO A 11 12.21 -1.43 5.42
C PRO A 11 11.75 -1.22 3.97
N ILE A 12 12.62 -1.46 3.00
CA ILE A 12 12.28 -1.38 1.58
C ILE A 12 11.27 -2.46 1.20
N ASP A 13 11.44 -3.70 1.69
CA ASP A 13 10.49 -4.78 1.41
C ASP A 13 9.10 -4.46 1.98
N VAL A 14 9.03 -3.89 3.17
CA VAL A 14 7.78 -3.43 3.78
C VAL A 14 7.14 -2.33 2.95
N TYR A 15 7.92 -1.35 2.52
CA TYR A 15 7.43 -0.24 1.70
C TYR A 15 6.92 -0.71 0.33
N VAL A 16 7.71 -1.51 -0.36
CA VAL A 16 7.33 -2.10 -1.67
C VAL A 16 6.07 -2.95 -1.54
N GLY A 17 6.00 -3.78 -0.50
CA GLY A 17 4.81 -4.58 -0.20
C GLY A 17 3.57 -3.73 0.03
N GLY A 18 3.69 -2.64 0.76
CA GLY A 18 2.61 -1.67 0.99
C GLY A 18 2.14 -0.97 -0.29
N ARG A 19 3.07 -0.60 -1.16
CA ARG A 19 2.76 -0.01 -2.48
C ARG A 19 2.05 -1.01 -3.39
N MET A 20 2.51 -2.26 -3.39
CA MET A 20 1.87 -3.36 -4.12
C MET A 20 0.42 -3.56 -3.65
N ARG A 21 0.20 -3.61 -2.35
CA ARG A 21 -1.12 -3.73 -1.76
C ARG A 21 -2.03 -2.55 -2.14
N LEU A 22 -1.55 -1.33 -2.02
CA LEU A 22 -2.29 -0.13 -2.39
C LEU A 22 -2.79 -0.21 -3.84
N ARG A 23 -1.90 -0.51 -4.77
CA ARG A 23 -2.26 -0.60 -6.19
C ARG A 23 -3.23 -1.74 -6.47
N ARG A 24 -3.02 -2.88 -5.84
CA ARG A 24 -3.94 -4.02 -5.95
C ARG A 24 -5.36 -3.63 -5.54
N ILE A 25 -5.50 -2.94 -4.42
CA ILE A 25 -6.80 -2.47 -3.92
C ILE A 25 -7.42 -1.46 -4.88
N GLN A 26 -6.63 -0.51 -5.40
CA GLN A 26 -7.10 0.46 -6.40
C GLN A 26 -7.69 -0.22 -7.64
N LEU A 27 -7.11 -1.33 -8.07
CA LEU A 27 -7.61 -2.11 -9.20
C LEU A 27 -8.76 -3.06 -8.84
N GLY A 28 -9.15 -3.13 -7.57
CA GLY A 28 -10.22 -4.02 -7.12
C GLY A 28 -9.84 -5.50 -7.13
N LEU A 29 -8.55 -5.83 -7.13
CA LEU A 29 -8.05 -7.21 -7.13
C LEU A 29 -7.96 -7.73 -5.69
N SER A 30 -8.40 -8.98 -5.48
CA SER A 30 -8.09 -9.72 -4.25
C SER A 30 -6.64 -10.20 -4.25
N GLN A 31 -6.12 -10.55 -3.08
CA GLN A 31 -4.81 -11.20 -2.96
C GLN A 31 -4.76 -12.51 -3.75
N GLY A 32 -5.83 -13.29 -3.69
CA GLY A 32 -5.94 -14.54 -4.47
C GLY A 32 -5.95 -14.31 -5.98
N ALA A 33 -6.61 -13.26 -6.46
CA ALA A 33 -6.62 -12.91 -7.88
C ALA A 33 -5.21 -12.50 -8.36
N LEU A 34 -4.51 -11.69 -7.58
CA LEU A 34 -3.13 -11.32 -7.89
C LEU A 34 -2.22 -12.55 -7.88
N ALA A 35 -2.32 -13.38 -6.85
CA ALA A 35 -1.54 -14.63 -6.74
C ALA A 35 -1.71 -15.51 -7.98
N SER A 36 -2.94 -15.70 -8.42
CA SER A 36 -3.26 -16.49 -9.63
C SER A 36 -2.61 -15.88 -10.88
N LYS A 37 -2.65 -14.56 -11.03
CA LYS A 37 -2.11 -13.86 -12.21
C LYS A 37 -0.58 -13.90 -12.29
N ILE A 38 0.10 -13.91 -11.16
CA ILE A 38 1.57 -13.96 -11.12
C ILE A 38 2.13 -15.37 -10.86
N GLY A 39 1.25 -16.36 -10.71
CA GLY A 39 1.65 -17.76 -10.57
C GLY A 39 2.30 -18.11 -9.23
N VAL A 40 1.83 -17.52 -8.14
CA VAL A 40 2.28 -17.80 -6.77
C VAL A 40 1.10 -18.20 -5.88
N SER A 41 1.40 -18.66 -4.66
CA SER A 41 0.37 -18.96 -3.68
C SER A 41 -0.23 -17.67 -3.09
N PHE A 42 -1.44 -17.78 -2.58
CA PHE A 42 -2.10 -16.72 -1.81
C PHE A 42 -1.25 -16.27 -0.60
N GLN A 43 -0.64 -17.23 0.11
CA GLN A 43 0.23 -16.96 1.23
C GLN A 43 1.48 -16.17 0.82
N ALA A 44 2.02 -16.43 -0.36
CA ALA A 44 3.16 -15.67 -0.88
C ALA A 44 2.78 -14.20 -1.11
N VAL A 45 1.62 -13.90 -1.68
CA VAL A 45 1.14 -12.52 -1.84
C VAL A 45 0.96 -11.84 -0.49
N GLN A 46 0.38 -12.52 0.49
CA GLN A 46 0.26 -11.97 1.85
C GLN A 46 1.62 -11.57 2.43
N LYS A 47 2.62 -12.43 2.28
CA LYS A 47 3.98 -12.19 2.79
C LYS A 47 4.71 -11.10 1.99
N TYR A 48 4.49 -10.99 0.70
CA TYR A 48 5.00 -9.88 -0.11
C TYR A 48 4.43 -8.54 0.37
N GLU A 49 3.13 -8.47 0.57
CA GLU A 49 2.45 -7.24 0.99
C GLU A 49 2.81 -6.81 2.42
N SER A 50 3.11 -7.75 3.31
CA SER A 50 3.58 -7.45 4.67
C SER A 50 5.09 -7.15 4.74
N GLY A 51 5.85 -7.49 3.71
CA GLY A 51 7.30 -7.37 3.70
C GLY A 51 8.04 -8.51 4.41
N ASP A 52 7.34 -9.57 4.81
CA ASP A 52 7.94 -10.71 5.50
C ASP A 52 8.90 -11.51 4.62
N ILE A 53 8.65 -11.54 3.32
CA ILE A 53 9.55 -12.15 2.35
C ILE A 53 9.90 -11.15 1.26
N ARG A 54 11.11 -11.31 0.69
CA ARG A 54 11.60 -10.48 -0.41
C ARG A 54 10.90 -10.84 -1.71
N ILE A 55 10.60 -9.83 -2.50
CA ILE A 55 10.16 -10.00 -3.88
C ILE A 55 11.41 -9.99 -4.76
N SER A 56 11.63 -11.04 -5.55
CA SER A 56 12.70 -11.05 -6.53
C SER A 56 12.47 -9.99 -7.61
N ALA A 57 13.53 -9.57 -8.30
CA ALA A 57 13.42 -8.60 -9.39
C ALA A 57 12.47 -9.08 -10.50
N SER A 58 12.55 -10.36 -10.87
CA SER A 58 11.65 -10.97 -11.86
C SER A 58 10.20 -11.00 -11.40
N ARG A 59 9.97 -11.31 -10.13
CA ARG A 59 8.63 -11.32 -9.56
C ARG A 59 8.04 -9.90 -9.46
N LEU A 60 8.88 -8.93 -9.11
CA LEU A 60 8.48 -7.52 -9.11
C LEU A 60 8.09 -7.04 -10.52
N TYR A 61 8.80 -7.48 -11.54
CA TYR A 61 8.44 -7.24 -12.92
C TYR A 61 7.05 -7.79 -13.26
N ASP A 62 6.78 -9.05 -12.93
CA ASP A 62 5.47 -9.68 -13.16
C ASP A 62 4.34 -8.95 -12.43
N VAL A 63 4.56 -8.58 -11.18
CA VAL A 63 3.60 -7.80 -10.38
C VAL A 63 3.32 -6.44 -11.02
N ALA A 64 4.36 -5.74 -11.48
CA ALA A 64 4.22 -4.46 -12.16
C ALA A 64 3.36 -4.57 -13.43
N GLN A 65 3.55 -5.63 -14.22
CA GLN A 65 2.75 -5.89 -15.42
C GLN A 65 1.26 -6.10 -15.07
N VAL A 66 0.97 -6.92 -14.08
CA VAL A 66 -0.40 -7.20 -13.65
C VAL A 66 -1.07 -5.97 -13.05
N LEU A 67 -0.35 -5.20 -12.26
CA LEU A 67 -0.86 -3.99 -11.61
C LEU A 67 -0.83 -2.76 -12.53
N GLN A 68 -0.30 -2.89 -13.76
CA GLN A 68 -0.24 -1.81 -14.75
C GLN A 68 0.49 -0.56 -14.23
N VAL A 69 1.64 -0.77 -13.64
CA VAL A 69 2.54 0.28 -13.15
C VAL A 69 3.97 -0.01 -13.60
N SER A 70 4.83 1.02 -13.56
CA SER A 70 6.27 0.82 -13.71
C SER A 70 6.88 0.25 -12.44
N GLN A 71 8.07 -0.37 -12.52
CA GLN A 71 8.78 -0.81 -11.32
C GLN A 71 9.12 0.36 -10.39
N ALA A 72 9.36 1.54 -10.93
CA ALA A 72 9.59 2.76 -10.15
C ALA A 72 8.44 3.11 -9.21
N PHE A 73 7.21 2.77 -9.57
CA PHE A 73 6.02 2.98 -8.74
C PHE A 73 6.19 2.43 -7.31
N PHE A 74 6.79 1.26 -7.17
CA PHE A 74 6.97 0.61 -5.86
C PHE A 74 7.94 1.34 -4.94
N PHE A 75 8.80 2.19 -5.49
CA PHE A 75 9.82 2.94 -4.75
C PHE A 75 9.50 4.44 -4.65
N GLU A 76 8.49 4.91 -5.36
CA GLU A 76 8.08 6.32 -5.33
C GLU A 76 7.70 6.76 -3.92
N GLY A 77 8.24 7.89 -3.49
CA GLY A 77 7.99 8.42 -2.18
C GLY A 77 8.75 7.71 -1.05
N TYR A 78 9.58 6.71 -1.38
CA TYR A 78 10.45 6.13 -0.36
C TYR A 78 11.49 7.18 0.03
N PRO A 79 11.50 7.57 1.32
CA PRO A 79 12.36 8.68 1.72
C PRO A 79 13.82 8.27 1.78
N ASP A 80 14.67 9.09 1.18
CA ASP A 80 16.11 9.00 1.32
C ASP A 80 16.49 9.38 2.76
N GLY A 81 16.62 8.39 3.64
CA GLY A 81 17.09 8.59 5.00
C GLY A 81 16.17 8.05 6.10
N MET A 82 16.73 7.96 7.30
CA MET A 82 16.14 7.24 8.44
C MET A 82 14.91 7.92 9.08
N VAL A 83 14.67 9.21 8.83
CA VAL A 83 13.63 10.00 9.51
C VAL A 83 12.23 9.64 9.06
N ALA A 84 12.09 9.21 7.84
CA ALA A 84 10.78 8.85 7.30
C ALA A 84 10.38 7.38 7.55
N LYS A 85 11.30 6.60 8.09
CA LYS A 85 11.12 5.19 8.44
C LYS A 85 10.01 5.00 9.50
N ASN A 86 9.89 5.93 10.43
CA ASN A 86 8.90 5.88 11.50
C ASN A 86 7.54 6.42 11.07
N ILE A 87 7.51 7.47 10.25
CA ILE A 87 6.26 8.11 9.82
C ILE A 87 5.41 7.17 8.94
N ALA A 88 6.04 6.49 7.99
CA ALA A 88 5.32 5.56 7.12
C ALA A 88 4.84 4.30 7.88
N HIS A 89 5.63 3.81 8.81
CA HIS A 89 5.28 2.63 9.61
C HIS A 89 4.15 2.95 10.60
N ASP A 90 4.23 4.07 11.29
CA ASP A 90 3.22 4.49 12.25
C ASP A 90 1.89 4.81 11.55
N ALA A 91 1.90 5.50 10.42
CA ALA A 91 0.70 5.79 9.65
C ALA A 91 0.00 4.51 9.14
N VAL A 92 0.76 3.52 8.67
CA VAL A 92 0.20 2.23 8.21
C VAL A 92 -0.26 1.39 9.39
N SER A 93 0.44 1.42 10.53
CA SER A 93 0.02 0.72 11.75
C SER A 93 -1.25 1.31 12.35
N GLU A 94 -1.34 2.63 12.45
CA GLU A 94 -2.55 3.31 12.95
C GLU A 94 -3.77 3.01 12.08
N VAL A 95 -3.62 3.04 10.76
CA VAL A 95 -4.70 2.68 9.83
C VAL A 95 -5.10 1.21 9.95
N ASN A 96 -4.15 0.32 10.22
CA ASN A 96 -4.44 -1.11 10.36
C ASN A 96 -5.12 -1.47 11.71
N GLU A 97 -4.90 -0.69 12.76
CA GLU A 97 -5.43 -0.98 14.10
C GLU A 97 -6.80 -0.35 14.37
N THR A 98 -7.12 0.76 13.70
CA THR A 98 -8.29 1.59 14.06
C THR A 98 -9.48 1.43 13.11
N PHE A 99 -9.30 0.85 11.91
CA PHE A 99 -10.37 0.79 10.90
C PHE A 99 -10.68 -0.63 10.44
N ASP A 100 -11.97 -0.93 10.31
CA ASP A 100 -12.42 -2.12 9.60
C ASP A 100 -11.87 -2.05 8.16
N ARG A 101 -11.06 -3.04 7.79
CA ARG A 101 -10.47 -3.16 6.45
C ARG A 101 -11.50 -3.03 5.33
N ARG A 102 -12.73 -3.50 5.56
CA ARG A 102 -13.81 -3.42 4.58
C ARG A 102 -14.25 -1.99 4.32
N GLU A 103 -14.35 -1.20 5.36
CA GLU A 103 -14.78 0.19 5.29
C GLU A 103 -13.74 1.05 4.55
N VAL A 104 -12.46 0.91 4.90
CA VAL A 104 -11.37 1.59 4.21
C VAL A 104 -11.29 1.17 2.73
N MET A 105 -11.42 -0.12 2.44
CA MET A 105 -11.42 -0.63 1.06
C MET A 105 -12.60 -0.10 0.25
N SER A 106 -13.79 -0.03 0.86
CA SER A 106 -14.99 0.53 0.25
C SER A 106 -14.80 2.02 -0.08
N LEU A 107 -14.21 2.77 0.85
CA LEU A 107 -13.91 4.19 0.67
C LEU A 107 -12.91 4.41 -0.48
N ILE A 108 -11.84 3.64 -0.52
CA ILE A 108 -10.83 3.72 -1.59
C ILE A 108 -11.46 3.38 -2.95
N ARG A 109 -12.22 2.30 -3.04
CA ARG A 109 -12.92 1.92 -4.28
C ARG A 109 -13.90 3.00 -4.73
N GLY A 110 -14.67 3.54 -3.81
CA GLY A 110 -15.61 4.61 -4.11
C GLY A 110 -14.90 5.85 -4.65
N TYR A 111 -13.82 6.26 -3.99
CA TYR A 111 -13.03 7.42 -4.41
C TYR A 111 -12.43 7.24 -5.82
N TYR A 112 -11.78 6.11 -6.08
CA TYR A 112 -11.18 5.84 -7.39
C TYR A 112 -12.20 5.45 -8.47
N GLY A 113 -13.42 5.11 -8.09
CA GLY A 113 -14.54 4.92 -9.02
C GLY A 113 -15.10 6.24 -9.58
N ILE A 114 -14.79 7.37 -8.96
CA ILE A 114 -15.20 8.69 -9.43
C ILE A 114 -14.38 9.05 -10.67
N ARG A 115 -15.04 9.26 -11.79
CA ARG A 115 -14.39 9.62 -13.06
C ARG A 115 -14.11 11.09 -13.24
N ASP A 116 -14.85 11.94 -12.54
CA ASP A 116 -14.69 13.40 -12.60
C ASP A 116 -13.58 13.84 -11.64
N PRO A 117 -12.45 14.39 -12.16
CA PRO A 117 -11.35 14.84 -11.31
C PRO A 117 -11.74 15.97 -10.34
N GLN A 118 -12.67 16.83 -10.73
CA GLN A 118 -13.13 17.92 -9.87
C GLN A 118 -13.93 17.39 -8.68
N LEU A 119 -14.79 16.44 -8.91
CA LEU A 119 -15.58 15.78 -7.86
C LEU A 119 -14.66 14.98 -6.90
N GLN A 120 -13.66 14.30 -7.42
CA GLN A 120 -12.65 13.64 -6.59
C GLN A 120 -11.95 14.64 -5.65
N ALA A 121 -11.50 15.77 -6.19
CA ALA A 121 -10.82 16.80 -5.41
C ALA A 121 -11.74 17.41 -4.35
N ASP A 122 -13.01 17.63 -4.67
CA ASP A 122 -14.00 18.16 -3.74
C ASP A 122 -14.28 17.22 -2.57
N ILE A 123 -14.40 15.93 -2.85
CA ILE A 123 -14.59 14.89 -1.82
C ILE A 123 -13.37 14.81 -0.91
N LEU A 124 -12.16 14.85 -1.47
CA LEU A 124 -10.93 14.83 -0.68
C LEU A 124 -10.82 16.04 0.24
N ARG A 125 -11.19 17.23 -0.24
CA ARG A 125 -11.26 18.46 0.56
C ARG A 125 -12.29 18.36 1.68
N LEU A 126 -13.46 17.79 1.40
CA LEU A 126 -14.51 17.58 2.40
C LEU A 126 -14.04 16.64 3.52
N ILE A 127 -13.43 15.53 3.17
CA ILE A 127 -12.87 14.57 4.15
C ILE A 127 -11.83 15.26 5.03
N ALA A 128 -10.91 16.03 4.45
CA ALA A 128 -9.89 16.77 5.19
C ALA A 128 -10.49 17.78 6.17
N LYS A 129 -11.51 18.54 5.75
CA LYS A 129 -12.21 19.52 6.59
C LYS A 129 -12.94 18.86 7.75
N LEU A 130 -13.63 17.76 7.52
CA LEU A 130 -14.38 17.04 8.56
C LEU A 130 -13.43 16.41 9.58
N GLY A 131 -12.34 15.83 9.13
CA GLY A 131 -11.32 15.26 10.01
C GLY A 131 -10.67 16.32 10.93
N HIS A 132 -10.42 17.50 10.42
CA HIS A 132 -9.90 18.60 11.25
C HIS A 132 -10.88 19.10 12.30
N ARG A 133 -12.17 19.17 11.97
CA ARG A 133 -13.19 19.62 12.95
C ARG A 133 -13.33 18.69 14.13
N GLU A 134 -13.18 17.40 13.95
CA GLU A 134 -13.24 16.42 15.02
C GLU A 134 -11.97 16.40 15.89
N ALA A 135 -10.83 16.73 15.29
CA ALA A 135 -9.56 16.81 16.04
C ALA A 135 -9.46 18.05 16.95
N GLU A 136 -10.22 19.11 16.65
CA GLU A 136 -10.27 20.35 17.45
C GLU A 136 -11.37 20.34 18.54
N GLY A 137 -12.20 19.33 18.56
CA GLY A 137 -13.27 19.12 19.57
C GLY A 137 -12.81 18.19 20.65
#